data_0532a7a5f1f1ef396cbe85947ea32faa
#
_entry.id   0532a7a5f1f1ef396cbe85947ea32faa
#
_cell.length_a   1.000
_cell.length_b   1.000
_cell.length_c   1.000
_cell.angle_alpha   90.00
_cell.angle_beta   90.00
_cell.angle_gamma   90.00
#
_symmetry.space_group_name_H-M   'P 1'
#
loop_
_entity.id
_entity.type
_entity.pdbx_description
1 polymer ?
#
loop_
_entity_poly.entity_id
_entity_poly.type
_entity_poly.pdbx_seq_one_letter_code
_entity_poly.pdbx_strand_id
1 'polypeptide(L)'
;MKIFFAVVVIVLLFVIGATLYVYKKSAMFLPALLGICGFPKIKESSYYDENGHFRPGTGEDKVGFFMQHPVFGGFKHMFFNVEDNVLKAIAPVKYKDFLKAPGREEQLDAALESFHYLTGLVEKGQARLVPDLYPAEAVNSHPYRSHLTGMFYQGQQGKPLAIVVPGGGFISNVTDCEGYPAAMKLHKMGYSVFVISYPVGRQLGETEQVKQGQAAARELTQVIRYL
;
A
#
# COMPACT_ATOMS: atom_id res chain seq x y z
N MET A 1 -38.66 -13.56 -34.27
CA MET A 1 -38.69 -14.39 -33.06
C MET A 1 -37.30 -14.92 -32.67
N LYS A 2 -36.50 -15.54 -33.56
CA LYS A 2 -35.15 -16.09 -33.26
C LYS A 2 -34.12 -15.01 -32.79
N ILE A 3 -34.15 -13.79 -33.40
CA ILE A 3 -33.20 -12.72 -33.04
C ILE A 3 -33.52 -12.16 -31.65
N PHE A 4 -34.81 -12.01 -31.33
CA PHE A 4 -35.24 -11.52 -30.02
C PHE A 4 -34.81 -12.49 -28.89
N PHE A 5 -34.90 -13.78 -29.13
CA PHE A 5 -34.49 -14.81 -28.20
C PHE A 5 -32.95 -14.81 -27.97
N ALA A 6 -32.16 -14.61 -29.01
CA ALA A 6 -30.71 -14.51 -28.93
C ALA A 6 -30.26 -13.28 -28.14
N VAL A 7 -30.89 -12.12 -28.32
CA VAL A 7 -30.59 -10.90 -27.58
C VAL A 7 -30.92 -11.05 -26.09
N VAL A 8 -32.05 -11.66 -25.75
CA VAL A 8 -32.47 -11.91 -24.38
C VAL A 8 -31.47 -12.86 -23.68
N VAL A 9 -31.00 -13.93 -24.36
CA VAL A 9 -30.03 -14.85 -23.81
C VAL A 9 -28.66 -14.16 -23.57
N ILE A 10 -28.19 -13.30 -24.49
CA ILE A 10 -26.94 -12.57 -24.34
C ILE A 10 -27.03 -11.59 -23.18
N VAL A 11 -28.13 -10.85 -23.01
CA VAL A 11 -28.34 -9.94 -21.89
C VAL A 11 -28.40 -10.70 -20.57
N LEU A 12 -29.08 -11.85 -20.51
CA LEU A 12 -29.11 -12.71 -19.32
C LEU A 12 -27.72 -13.23 -18.94
N LEU A 13 -26.92 -13.69 -19.90
CA LEU A 13 -25.55 -14.15 -19.67
C LEU A 13 -24.66 -13.01 -19.17
N PHE A 14 -24.84 -11.80 -19.69
CA PHE A 14 -24.10 -10.62 -19.24
C PHE A 14 -24.48 -10.22 -17.82
N VAL A 15 -25.78 -10.24 -17.48
CA VAL A 15 -26.27 -9.95 -16.12
C VAL A 15 -25.78 -11.03 -15.14
N ILE A 16 -25.85 -12.30 -15.50
CA ILE A 16 -25.33 -13.40 -14.65
C ILE A 16 -23.82 -13.26 -14.47
N GLY A 17 -23.07 -12.98 -15.54
CA GLY A 17 -21.63 -12.76 -15.48
C GLY A 17 -21.26 -11.56 -14.59
N ALA A 18 -21.94 -10.44 -14.73
CA ALA A 18 -21.77 -9.25 -13.89
C ALA A 18 -22.13 -9.53 -12.42
N THR A 19 -23.22 -10.28 -12.18
CA THR A 19 -23.65 -10.65 -10.81
C THR A 19 -22.65 -11.62 -10.16
N LEU A 20 -22.13 -12.59 -10.91
CA LEU A 20 -21.09 -13.50 -10.43
C LEU A 20 -19.77 -12.77 -10.18
N TYR A 21 -19.41 -11.81 -11.01
CA TYR A 21 -18.22 -10.97 -10.82
C TYR A 21 -18.35 -10.11 -9.55
N VAL A 22 -19.50 -9.44 -9.37
CA VAL A 22 -19.80 -8.66 -8.16
C VAL A 22 -19.84 -9.55 -6.93
N TYR A 23 -20.47 -10.75 -7.03
CA TYR A 23 -20.52 -11.71 -5.93
C TYR A 23 -19.13 -12.24 -5.55
N LYS A 24 -18.29 -12.59 -6.54
CA LYS A 24 -16.91 -13.04 -6.30
C LYS A 24 -16.06 -11.94 -5.68
N LYS A 25 -16.25 -10.69 -6.11
CA LYS A 25 -15.59 -9.51 -5.54
C LYS A 25 -16.13 -9.18 -4.14
N SER A 26 -17.44 -9.31 -3.93
CA SER A 26 -18.08 -9.11 -2.61
C SER A 26 -17.73 -10.23 -1.62
N ALA A 27 -17.56 -11.47 -2.09
CA ALA A 27 -17.12 -12.58 -1.24
C ALA A 27 -15.70 -12.38 -0.70
N MET A 28 -14.83 -11.65 -1.43
CA MET A 28 -13.50 -11.26 -0.96
C MET A 28 -13.59 -10.21 0.16
N PHE A 29 -14.64 -9.37 0.16
CA PHE A 29 -14.87 -8.33 1.17
C PHE A 29 -15.88 -8.75 2.26
N LEU A 30 -16.62 -9.84 2.07
CA LEU A 30 -17.63 -10.31 3.03
C LEU A 30 -17.06 -10.56 4.44
N PRO A 31 -15.87 -11.17 4.62
CA PRO A 31 -15.26 -11.33 5.92
C PRO A 31 -14.93 -10.00 6.61
N ALA A 32 -14.56 -8.96 5.83
CA ALA A 32 -14.30 -7.63 6.37
C ALA A 32 -15.57 -6.92 6.86
N LEU A 33 -16.66 -7.07 6.10
CA LEU A 33 -17.98 -6.54 6.46
C LEU A 33 -18.51 -7.17 7.76
N LEU A 34 -18.18 -8.43 8.01
CA LEU A 34 -18.59 -9.16 9.20
C LEU A 34 -17.66 -8.98 10.41
N GLY A 35 -16.59 -8.19 10.30
CA GLY A 35 -15.63 -7.96 11.39
C GLY A 35 -14.84 -9.21 11.83
N ILE A 36 -14.90 -10.29 11.04
CA ILE A 36 -14.33 -11.60 11.38
C ILE A 36 -12.83 -11.68 11.00
N CYS A 37 -12.36 -10.75 10.14
CA CYS A 37 -10.98 -10.74 9.70
C CYS A 37 -10.10 -9.87 10.61
N GLY A 38 -9.02 -10.48 11.09
CA GLY A 38 -7.89 -9.82 11.72
C GLY A 38 -6.63 -9.96 10.87
N PHE A 39 -5.58 -9.26 11.25
CA PHE A 39 -4.27 -9.52 10.63
C PHE A 39 -3.84 -10.96 10.94
N PRO A 40 -3.37 -11.72 9.94
CA PRO A 40 -2.85 -13.06 10.16
C PRO A 40 -1.68 -12.98 11.14
N LYS A 41 -1.64 -13.90 12.12
CA LYS A 41 -0.46 -14.05 12.97
C LYS A 41 0.66 -14.64 12.10
N ILE A 42 1.73 -13.89 11.92
CA ILE A 42 2.91 -14.32 11.17
C ILE A 42 4.02 -14.57 12.17
N LYS A 43 4.67 -15.73 12.08
CA LYS A 43 5.81 -16.02 12.92
C LYS A 43 6.97 -15.11 12.51
N GLU A 44 7.66 -14.52 13.47
CA GLU A 44 8.79 -13.62 13.22
C GLU A 44 9.87 -14.27 12.34
N SER A 45 10.17 -15.56 12.61
CA SER A 45 11.11 -16.33 11.79
C SER A 45 10.75 -16.45 10.31
N SER A 46 9.48 -16.20 9.94
CA SER A 46 9.05 -16.24 8.52
C SER A 46 9.54 -15.05 7.70
N TYR A 47 10.06 -14.02 8.35
CA TYR A 47 10.60 -12.84 7.67
C TYR A 47 12.08 -12.97 7.31
N TYR A 48 12.74 -14.04 7.78
CA TYR A 48 14.18 -14.24 7.63
C TYR A 48 14.47 -15.51 6.87
N ASP A 49 15.57 -15.52 6.14
CA ASP A 49 16.15 -16.72 5.54
C ASP A 49 17.02 -17.50 6.56
N GLU A 50 17.65 -18.57 6.11
CA GLU A 50 18.51 -19.42 6.93
C GLU A 50 19.78 -18.71 7.45
N ASN A 51 20.17 -17.61 6.83
CA ASN A 51 21.32 -16.79 7.21
C ASN A 51 20.93 -15.59 8.09
N GLY A 52 19.65 -15.44 8.43
CA GLY A 52 19.13 -14.34 9.23
C GLY A 52 18.91 -13.03 8.48
N HIS A 53 19.01 -13.04 7.16
CA HIS A 53 18.65 -11.89 6.30
C HIS A 53 17.15 -11.86 6.00
N PHE A 54 16.63 -10.68 5.69
CA PHE A 54 15.24 -10.55 5.29
C PHE A 54 14.96 -11.41 4.06
N ARG A 55 14.02 -12.33 4.21
CA ARG A 55 13.54 -13.16 3.10
C ARG A 55 12.80 -12.28 2.08
N PRO A 56 13.12 -12.40 0.79
CA PRO A 56 12.34 -11.72 -0.24
C PRO A 56 10.90 -12.22 -0.21
N GLY A 57 9.95 -11.29 -0.30
CA GLY A 57 8.55 -11.64 -0.45
C GLY A 57 8.27 -12.22 -1.82
N THR A 58 7.23 -13.03 -1.93
CA THR A 58 6.78 -13.64 -3.19
C THR A 58 5.31 -13.34 -3.45
N GLY A 59 4.84 -13.53 -4.66
CA GLY A 59 3.42 -13.42 -4.98
C GLY A 59 2.52 -14.42 -4.22
N GLU A 60 3.09 -15.51 -3.70
CA GLU A 60 2.36 -16.52 -2.90
C GLU A 60 2.20 -16.08 -1.43
N ASP A 61 3.02 -15.14 -0.96
CA ASP A 61 2.87 -14.59 0.37
C ASP A 61 1.59 -13.76 0.46
N LYS A 62 1.00 -13.71 1.66
CA LYS A 62 -0.19 -12.90 1.92
C LYS A 62 0.19 -11.43 1.98
N VAL A 63 -0.73 -10.55 1.60
CA VAL A 63 -0.56 -9.08 1.75
C VAL A 63 -0.15 -8.73 3.19
N GLY A 64 -0.73 -9.43 4.18
CA GLY A 64 -0.38 -9.26 5.59
C GLY A 64 1.08 -9.56 5.92
N PHE A 65 1.78 -10.42 5.16
CA PHE A 65 3.23 -10.64 5.31
C PHE A 65 3.99 -9.34 5.03
N PHE A 66 3.71 -8.69 3.92
CA PHE A 66 4.36 -7.43 3.56
C PHE A 66 4.01 -6.31 4.54
N MET A 67 2.73 -6.17 4.89
CA MET A 67 2.26 -5.10 5.78
C MET A 67 2.83 -5.19 7.19
N GLN A 68 3.07 -6.40 7.69
CA GLN A 68 3.62 -6.66 9.03
C GLN A 68 5.13 -6.89 9.01
N HIS A 69 5.79 -6.72 7.86
CA HIS A 69 7.22 -6.94 7.74
C HIS A 69 8.01 -6.01 8.66
N PRO A 70 9.05 -6.52 9.37
CA PRO A 70 9.83 -5.72 10.32
C PRO A 70 10.44 -4.45 9.73
N VAL A 71 10.70 -4.41 8.42
CA VAL A 71 11.19 -3.23 7.70
C VAL A 71 10.32 -1.98 7.93
N PHE A 72 9.06 -2.16 8.27
CA PHE A 72 8.11 -1.07 8.51
C PHE A 72 7.92 -0.73 9.99
N GLY A 73 8.64 -1.37 10.90
CA GLY A 73 8.59 -1.05 12.33
C GLY A 73 7.19 -1.03 12.94
N GLY A 74 6.27 -1.86 12.43
CA GLY A 74 4.86 -1.90 12.85
C GLY A 74 3.91 -0.96 12.08
N PHE A 75 4.42 -0.08 11.22
CA PHE A 75 3.61 0.85 10.41
C PHE A 75 3.08 0.15 9.15
N LYS A 76 2.02 -0.63 9.30
CA LYS A 76 1.41 -1.47 8.25
C LYS A 76 1.00 -0.69 7.01
N HIS A 77 0.57 0.55 7.19
CA HIS A 77 0.16 1.45 6.11
C HIS A 77 1.31 1.92 5.21
N MET A 78 2.56 1.67 5.60
CA MET A 78 3.72 1.94 4.75
C MET A 78 3.80 1.02 3.53
N PHE A 79 3.24 -0.19 3.59
CA PHE A 79 3.15 -1.06 2.42
C PHE A 79 1.98 -0.66 1.51
N PHE A 80 0.80 -0.52 2.09
CA PHE A 80 -0.41 -0.09 1.40
C PHE A 80 -1.32 0.60 2.42
N ASN A 81 -1.71 1.85 2.18
CA ASN A 81 -2.56 2.59 3.09
C ASN A 81 -4.00 2.69 2.56
N VAL A 82 -4.93 2.28 3.38
CA VAL A 82 -6.38 2.35 3.18
C VAL A 82 -7.04 2.26 4.56
N GLU A 83 -8.34 2.45 4.65
CA GLU A 83 -9.07 2.28 5.93
C GLU A 83 -8.81 0.91 6.57
N ASP A 84 -8.70 0.85 7.90
CA ASP A 84 -8.31 -0.34 8.68
C ASP A 84 -9.15 -1.58 8.43
N ASN A 85 -10.46 -1.41 8.21
CA ASN A 85 -11.34 -2.51 7.88
C ASN A 85 -10.97 -3.17 6.54
N VAL A 86 -10.55 -2.36 5.55
CA VAL A 86 -10.08 -2.84 4.25
C VAL A 86 -8.71 -3.50 4.40
N LEU A 87 -7.78 -2.91 5.17
CA LEU A 87 -6.48 -3.52 5.47
C LEU A 87 -6.64 -4.93 6.06
N LYS A 88 -7.55 -5.08 7.04
CA LYS A 88 -7.85 -6.38 7.65
C LYS A 88 -8.42 -7.39 6.65
N ALA A 89 -9.22 -6.91 5.68
CA ALA A 89 -9.82 -7.77 4.65
C ALA A 89 -8.80 -8.29 3.64
N ILE A 90 -7.88 -7.43 3.20
CA ILE A 90 -6.89 -7.80 2.19
C ILE A 90 -5.70 -8.56 2.78
N ALA A 91 -5.42 -8.41 4.08
CA ALA A 91 -4.27 -9.04 4.73
C ALA A 91 -4.15 -10.57 4.52
N PRO A 92 -5.25 -11.37 4.51
CA PRO A 92 -5.16 -12.81 4.24
C PRO A 92 -5.05 -13.20 2.76
N VAL A 93 -5.19 -12.24 1.83
CA VAL A 93 -5.15 -12.46 0.37
C VAL A 93 -3.71 -12.66 -0.08
N LYS A 94 -3.44 -13.59 -1.02
CA LYS A 94 -2.12 -13.72 -1.65
C LYS A 94 -1.80 -12.46 -2.45
N TYR A 95 -0.56 -11.99 -2.39
CA TYR A 95 -0.19 -10.73 -3.03
C TYR A 95 -0.42 -10.74 -4.54
N LYS A 96 -0.08 -11.84 -5.22
CA LYS A 96 -0.38 -12.01 -6.64
C LYS A 96 -1.87 -11.92 -6.98
N ASP A 97 -2.75 -12.38 -6.07
CA ASP A 97 -4.20 -12.32 -6.28
C ASP A 97 -4.76 -10.93 -5.96
N PHE A 98 -4.14 -10.21 -5.02
CA PHE A 98 -4.45 -8.83 -4.73
C PHE A 98 -4.13 -7.91 -5.93
N LEU A 99 -3.03 -8.17 -6.64
CA LEU A 99 -2.62 -7.40 -7.82
C LEU A 99 -3.31 -7.84 -9.13
N LYS A 100 -4.13 -8.90 -9.15
CA LYS A 100 -4.93 -9.30 -10.32
C LYS A 100 -6.09 -8.35 -10.64
N ALA A 101 -6.21 -7.22 -9.94
CA ALA A 101 -7.17 -6.20 -10.35
C ALA A 101 -6.81 -5.67 -11.75
N PRO A 102 -7.80 -5.37 -12.62
CA PRO A 102 -7.54 -4.90 -13.97
C PRO A 102 -6.54 -3.74 -14.01
N GLY A 103 -5.50 -3.87 -14.83
CA GLY A 103 -4.42 -2.88 -14.96
C GLY A 103 -3.32 -2.94 -13.90
N ARG A 104 -3.28 -3.98 -13.06
CA ARG A 104 -2.24 -4.18 -12.04
C ARG A 104 -1.42 -5.46 -12.21
N GLU A 105 -1.78 -6.33 -13.14
CA GLU A 105 -1.15 -7.64 -13.33
C GLU A 105 0.34 -7.54 -13.66
N GLU A 106 0.71 -6.49 -14.42
CA GLU A 106 2.11 -6.23 -14.82
C GLU A 106 2.96 -5.59 -13.69
N GLN A 107 2.32 -5.24 -12.55
CA GLN A 107 3.02 -4.54 -11.47
C GLN A 107 3.66 -5.49 -10.45
N LEU A 108 3.31 -6.79 -10.45
CA LEU A 108 3.74 -7.74 -9.44
C LEU A 108 5.27 -7.85 -9.35
N ASP A 109 5.94 -8.04 -10.49
CA ASP A 109 7.40 -8.22 -10.50
C ASP A 109 8.12 -6.94 -10.04
N ALA A 110 7.68 -5.77 -10.51
CA ALA A 110 8.25 -4.49 -10.10
C ALA A 110 8.03 -4.19 -8.61
N ALA A 111 6.86 -4.55 -8.07
CA ALA A 111 6.55 -4.41 -6.66
C ALA A 111 7.43 -5.33 -5.79
N LEU A 112 7.56 -6.60 -6.17
CA LEU A 112 8.41 -7.57 -5.47
C LEU A 112 9.90 -7.18 -5.56
N GLU A 113 10.39 -6.78 -6.74
CA GLU A 113 11.77 -6.31 -6.92
C GLU A 113 12.06 -5.10 -6.02
N SER A 114 11.15 -4.12 -6.01
CA SER A 114 11.34 -2.91 -5.21
C SER A 114 11.24 -3.16 -3.71
N PHE A 115 10.40 -4.09 -3.27
CA PHE A 115 10.33 -4.51 -1.87
C PHE A 115 11.61 -5.22 -1.45
N HIS A 116 12.12 -6.15 -2.25
CA HIS A 116 13.39 -6.82 -1.99
C HIS A 116 14.56 -5.82 -1.97
N TYR A 117 14.56 -4.85 -2.89
CA TYR A 117 15.54 -3.77 -2.88
C TYR A 117 15.51 -2.95 -1.59
N LEU A 118 14.31 -2.57 -1.13
CA LEU A 118 14.12 -1.83 0.12
C LEU A 118 14.67 -2.61 1.32
N THR A 119 14.29 -3.90 1.46
CA THR A 119 14.73 -4.72 2.59
C THR A 119 16.26 -4.83 2.64
N GLY A 120 16.90 -5.04 1.50
CA GLY A 120 18.36 -5.07 1.41
C GLY A 120 19.05 -3.73 1.74
N LEU A 121 18.39 -2.59 1.47
CA LEU A 121 18.91 -1.28 1.89
C LEU A 121 18.75 -1.05 3.39
N VAL A 122 17.65 -1.51 3.98
CA VAL A 122 17.44 -1.41 5.44
C VAL A 122 18.47 -2.23 6.19
N GLU A 123 18.78 -3.45 5.76
CA GLU A 123 19.83 -4.28 6.36
C GLU A 123 21.21 -3.62 6.30
N LYS A 124 21.49 -2.85 5.24
CA LYS A 124 22.74 -2.10 5.08
C LYS A 124 22.74 -0.75 5.80
N GLY A 125 21.64 -0.38 6.48
CA GLY A 125 21.49 0.94 7.09
C GLY A 125 21.37 2.09 6.09
N GLN A 126 21.08 1.79 4.81
CA GLN A 126 20.95 2.78 3.72
C GLN A 126 19.51 3.22 3.49
N ALA A 127 18.53 2.55 4.12
CA ALA A 127 17.16 3.02 4.19
C ALA A 127 16.63 2.88 5.61
N ARG A 128 15.70 3.76 5.98
CA ARG A 128 15.08 3.76 7.31
C ARG A 128 13.67 4.31 7.29
N LEU A 129 12.84 3.79 8.20
CA LEU A 129 11.54 4.36 8.48
C LEU A 129 11.70 5.69 9.23
N VAL A 130 10.84 6.66 8.91
CA VAL A 130 10.73 7.96 9.59
C VAL A 130 9.28 8.09 10.06
N PRO A 131 8.97 7.67 11.31
CA PRO A 131 7.61 7.60 11.80
C PRO A 131 7.05 8.95 12.27
N ASP A 132 7.90 9.80 12.85
CA ASP A 132 7.48 10.96 13.65
C ASP A 132 7.57 12.26 12.84
N LEU A 133 6.75 12.38 11.79
CA LEU A 133 6.67 13.59 10.96
C LEU A 133 5.82 14.70 11.60
N TYR A 134 5.07 14.38 12.64
CA TYR A 134 4.35 15.33 13.50
C TYR A 134 4.81 15.22 14.94
N PRO A 135 4.85 16.34 15.69
CA PRO A 135 5.07 16.28 17.13
C PRO A 135 3.91 15.58 17.85
N ALA A 136 4.20 14.98 19.01
CA ALA A 136 3.25 14.15 19.75
C ALA A 136 1.93 14.88 20.07
N GLU A 137 1.98 16.17 20.38
CA GLU A 137 0.80 17.01 20.68
C GLU A 137 -0.12 17.10 19.46
N ALA A 138 0.45 17.19 18.27
CA ALA A 138 -0.32 17.25 17.02
C ALA A 138 -0.96 15.89 16.70
N VAL A 139 -0.30 14.78 17.04
CA VAL A 139 -0.87 13.42 16.91
C VAL A 139 -1.97 13.19 17.94
N ASN A 140 -1.77 13.63 19.20
CA ASN A 140 -2.77 13.49 20.26
C ASN A 140 -4.06 14.26 19.92
N SER A 141 -3.95 15.46 19.32
CA SER A 141 -5.11 16.24 18.90
C SER A 141 -5.80 15.68 17.63
N HIS A 142 -5.06 15.02 16.78
CA HIS A 142 -5.55 14.42 15.53
C HIS A 142 -4.87 13.05 15.28
N PRO A 143 -5.39 11.95 15.83
CA PRO A 143 -4.73 10.64 15.82
C PRO A 143 -4.38 10.12 14.42
N TYR A 144 -5.13 10.51 13.38
CA TYR A 144 -4.84 10.13 11.99
C TYR A 144 -3.46 10.63 11.50
N ARG A 145 -2.90 11.64 12.15
CA ARG A 145 -1.56 12.17 11.82
C ARG A 145 -0.43 11.17 12.07
N SER A 146 -0.67 10.14 12.89
CA SER A 146 0.25 9.01 13.02
C SER A 146 0.40 8.19 11.74
N HIS A 147 -0.53 8.35 10.78
CA HIS A 147 -0.43 7.72 9.46
C HIS A 147 0.49 8.49 8.49
N LEU A 148 0.89 9.73 8.83
CA LEU A 148 1.92 10.43 8.06
C LEU A 148 3.30 9.93 8.48
N THR A 149 3.84 9.05 7.67
CA THR A 149 5.15 8.42 7.87
C THR A 149 5.91 8.41 6.56
N GLY A 150 7.19 8.13 6.61
CA GLY A 150 8.00 8.05 5.40
C GLY A 150 9.08 6.97 5.47
N MET A 151 9.48 6.50 4.30
CA MET A 151 10.64 5.64 4.11
C MET A 151 11.74 6.46 3.42
N PHE A 152 12.84 6.68 4.11
CA PHE A 152 13.98 7.42 3.58
C PHE A 152 15.00 6.46 3.00
N TYR A 153 15.48 6.75 1.80
CA TYR A 153 16.58 6.08 1.11
C TYR A 153 17.76 7.04 1.02
N GLN A 154 18.91 6.66 1.52
CA GLN A 154 20.11 7.47 1.51
C GLN A 154 20.81 7.39 0.14
N GLY A 155 20.76 8.48 -0.61
CA GLY A 155 21.41 8.59 -1.91
C GLY A 155 22.86 9.05 -1.83
N GLN A 156 23.39 9.41 -2.98
CA GLN A 156 24.76 9.94 -3.12
C GLN A 156 24.85 11.38 -2.63
N GLN A 157 25.94 11.73 -1.99
CA GLN A 157 26.20 13.10 -1.55
C GLN A 157 26.19 14.07 -2.74
N GLY A 158 25.53 15.22 -2.57
CA GLY A 158 25.40 16.25 -3.59
C GLY A 158 24.29 16.04 -4.61
N LYS A 159 23.58 14.90 -4.56
CA LYS A 159 22.35 14.70 -5.34
C LYS A 159 21.15 15.28 -4.63
N PRO A 160 20.14 15.80 -5.36
CA PRO A 160 18.90 16.29 -4.75
C PRO A 160 18.13 15.20 -4.04
N LEU A 161 17.24 15.63 -3.13
CA LEU A 161 16.22 14.77 -2.53
C LEU A 161 15.00 14.70 -3.45
N ALA A 162 14.53 13.50 -3.74
CA ALA A 162 13.27 13.25 -4.41
C ALA A 162 12.20 12.83 -3.38
N ILE A 163 11.01 13.43 -3.45
CA ILE A 163 9.85 13.02 -2.65
C ILE A 163 8.92 12.24 -3.56
N VAL A 164 8.61 11.00 -3.20
CA VAL A 164 7.66 10.13 -3.89
C VAL A 164 6.34 10.15 -3.14
N VAL A 165 5.30 10.60 -3.82
CA VAL A 165 3.92 10.68 -3.32
C VAL A 165 3.08 9.65 -4.07
N PRO A 166 2.80 8.47 -3.49
CA PRO A 166 2.01 7.45 -4.17
C PRO A 166 0.59 7.92 -4.47
N GLY A 167 0.03 7.44 -5.59
CA GLY A 167 -1.35 7.69 -5.95
C GLY A 167 -2.35 6.87 -5.14
N GLY A 168 -3.60 6.84 -5.61
CA GLY A 168 -4.71 6.08 -5.00
C GLY A 168 -5.98 6.89 -4.79
N GLY A 169 -6.11 8.06 -5.46
CA GLY A 169 -7.32 8.88 -5.49
C GLY A 169 -7.74 9.41 -4.14
N PHE A 170 -6.81 9.56 -3.19
CA PHE A 170 -7.02 9.93 -1.79
C PHE A 170 -7.87 8.92 -0.97
N ILE A 171 -8.22 7.78 -1.56
CA ILE A 171 -8.91 6.68 -0.90
C ILE A 171 -7.90 5.66 -0.36
N SER A 172 -6.75 5.56 -1.03
CA SER A 172 -5.63 4.70 -0.64
C SER A 172 -4.30 5.36 -0.96
N ASN A 173 -3.19 4.84 -0.41
CA ASN A 173 -1.86 5.04 -0.96
C ASN A 173 -1.37 3.71 -1.54
N VAL A 174 -1.02 3.73 -2.80
CA VAL A 174 -0.56 2.55 -3.54
C VAL A 174 0.97 2.51 -3.48
N THR A 175 1.51 2.43 -2.26
CA THR A 175 2.95 2.53 -2.01
C THR A 175 3.70 1.31 -2.56
N ASP A 176 3.07 0.14 -2.48
CA ASP A 176 3.62 -1.15 -2.88
C ASP A 176 3.99 -1.22 -4.36
N CYS A 177 3.13 -0.77 -5.25
CA CYS A 177 3.34 -0.90 -6.71
C CYS A 177 3.57 0.42 -7.44
N GLU A 178 3.42 1.59 -6.78
CA GLU A 178 3.76 2.90 -7.36
C GLU A 178 4.93 3.56 -6.62
N GLY A 179 4.87 3.58 -5.29
CA GLY A 179 5.83 4.27 -4.45
C GLY A 179 7.21 3.64 -4.46
N TYR A 180 7.32 2.37 -4.06
CA TYR A 180 8.61 1.68 -3.96
C TYR A 180 9.28 1.43 -5.31
N PRO A 181 8.59 1.05 -6.40
CA PRO A 181 9.21 0.94 -7.71
C PRO A 181 9.78 2.27 -8.22
N ALA A 182 9.08 3.39 -8.02
CA ALA A 182 9.58 4.72 -8.37
C ALA A 182 10.80 5.10 -7.50
N ALA A 183 10.73 4.84 -6.19
CA ALA A 183 11.83 5.11 -5.26
C ALA A 183 13.09 4.31 -5.62
N MET A 184 12.95 3.02 -5.93
CA MET A 184 14.06 2.18 -6.36
C MET A 184 14.75 2.75 -7.60
N LYS A 185 13.98 3.18 -8.61
CA LYS A 185 14.54 3.76 -9.84
C LYS A 185 15.28 5.05 -9.56
N LEU A 186 14.71 5.96 -8.80
CA LEU A 186 15.34 7.23 -8.43
C LEU A 186 16.60 7.02 -7.58
N HIS A 187 16.55 6.09 -6.62
CA HIS A 187 17.69 5.77 -5.78
C HIS A 187 18.84 5.13 -6.59
N LYS A 188 18.54 4.22 -7.53
CA LYS A 188 19.54 3.69 -8.48
C LYS A 188 20.19 4.78 -9.34
N MET A 189 19.53 5.93 -9.55
CA MET A 189 20.09 7.11 -10.21
C MET A 189 20.90 8.00 -9.26
N GLY A 190 21.04 7.62 -7.99
CA GLY A 190 21.83 8.28 -6.96
C GLY A 190 21.08 9.33 -6.14
N TYR A 191 19.77 9.55 -6.35
CA TYR A 191 18.99 10.47 -5.53
C TYR A 191 18.80 9.93 -4.12
N SER A 192 18.81 10.79 -3.11
CA SER A 192 18.11 10.48 -1.86
C SER A 192 16.62 10.48 -2.15
N VAL A 193 15.87 9.54 -1.56
CA VAL A 193 14.44 9.42 -1.83
C VAL A 193 13.66 9.34 -0.54
N PHE A 194 12.54 10.06 -0.48
CA PHE A 194 11.61 9.99 0.62
C PHE A 194 10.24 9.56 0.08
N VAL A 195 9.82 8.34 0.40
CA VAL A 195 8.50 7.82 0.04
C VAL A 195 7.55 8.09 1.19
N ILE A 196 6.47 8.83 0.93
CA ILE A 196 5.50 9.15 1.97
C ILE A 196 4.32 8.18 1.96
N SER A 197 3.82 7.84 3.14
CA SER A 197 2.45 7.38 3.36
C SER A 197 1.70 8.50 4.09
N TYR A 198 0.57 8.93 3.54
CA TYR A 198 -0.24 10.01 4.09
C TYR A 198 -1.64 9.50 4.45
N PRO A 199 -2.36 10.17 5.38
CA PRO A 199 -3.73 9.80 5.72
C PRO A 199 -4.64 9.82 4.48
N VAL A 200 -5.57 8.87 4.39
CA VAL A 200 -6.45 8.69 3.23
C VAL A 200 -7.92 8.49 3.65
N GLY A 201 -8.85 8.71 2.74
CA GLY A 201 -10.25 8.46 2.95
C GLY A 201 -10.79 9.17 4.20
N ARG A 202 -11.52 8.43 5.04
CA ARG A 202 -12.10 8.97 6.29
C ARG A 202 -11.06 9.37 7.33
N GLN A 203 -9.83 8.90 7.23
CA GLN A 203 -8.73 9.32 8.10
C GLN A 203 -8.48 10.83 8.00
N LEU A 204 -8.76 11.43 6.83
CA LEU A 204 -8.62 12.88 6.60
C LEU A 204 -9.76 13.71 7.21
N GLY A 205 -10.81 13.08 7.77
CA GLY A 205 -11.98 13.76 8.31
C GLY A 205 -12.88 14.40 7.25
N GLU A 206 -12.63 14.13 5.97
CA GLU A 206 -13.32 14.73 4.84
C GLU A 206 -13.98 13.65 3.97
N THR A 207 -15.18 13.93 3.47
CA THR A 207 -15.93 12.99 2.62
C THR A 207 -15.88 13.35 1.14
N GLU A 208 -15.62 14.61 0.81
CA GLU A 208 -15.51 15.07 -0.57
C GLU A 208 -14.08 14.91 -1.09
N GLN A 209 -13.92 14.31 -2.26
CA GLN A 209 -12.60 14.02 -2.85
C GLN A 209 -11.71 15.25 -3.01
N VAL A 210 -12.29 16.42 -3.37
CA VAL A 210 -11.53 17.67 -3.49
C VAL A 210 -10.97 18.10 -2.15
N LYS A 211 -11.76 18.01 -1.08
CA LYS A 211 -11.31 18.35 0.29
C LYS A 211 -10.28 17.35 0.80
N GLN A 212 -10.41 16.07 0.44
CA GLN A 212 -9.40 15.05 0.72
C GLN A 212 -8.07 15.39 0.05
N GLY A 213 -8.09 15.85 -1.22
CA GLY A 213 -6.89 16.31 -1.92
C GLY A 213 -6.23 17.51 -1.24
N GLN A 214 -7.02 18.49 -0.80
CA GLN A 214 -6.51 19.65 -0.05
C GLN A 214 -5.91 19.22 1.30
N ALA A 215 -6.51 18.27 1.99
CA ALA A 215 -5.98 17.72 3.23
C ALA A 215 -4.64 17.01 2.98
N ALA A 216 -4.56 16.15 1.97
CA ALA A 216 -3.32 15.48 1.59
C ALA A 216 -2.19 16.46 1.20
N ALA A 217 -2.52 17.59 0.55
CA ALA A 217 -1.55 18.62 0.23
C ALA A 217 -0.98 19.30 1.49
N ARG A 218 -1.81 19.47 2.55
CA ARG A 218 -1.32 19.97 3.86
C ARG A 218 -0.33 19.00 4.48
N GLU A 219 -0.59 17.68 4.40
CA GLU A 219 0.30 16.65 4.91
C GLU A 219 1.65 16.66 4.15
N LEU A 220 1.62 16.80 2.83
CA LEU A 220 2.85 16.95 2.03
C LEU A 220 3.65 18.20 2.44
N THR A 221 2.98 19.31 2.75
CA THR A 221 3.64 20.54 3.26
C THR A 221 4.36 20.26 4.57
N GLN A 222 3.79 19.43 5.45
CA GLN A 222 4.46 19.04 6.70
C GLN A 222 5.72 18.21 6.44
N VAL A 223 5.68 17.30 5.48
CA VAL A 223 6.87 16.52 5.08
C VAL A 223 7.99 17.45 4.59
N ILE A 224 7.66 18.41 3.70
CA ILE A 224 8.65 19.38 3.17
C ILE A 224 9.28 20.21 4.29
N ARG A 225 8.52 20.56 5.33
CA ARG A 225 9.05 21.31 6.49
C ARG A 225 9.94 20.48 7.40
N TYR A 226 9.69 19.18 7.44
CA TYR A 226 10.47 18.24 8.26
C TYR A 226 11.84 17.93 7.62
N LEU A 227 11.89 17.80 6.28
CA LEU A 227 13.09 17.50 5.48
C LEU A 227 14.00 18.71 5.30
#